data_1b6af74196bf6238fe3cefda1b872e6e
#
_entry.id   1b6af74196bf6238fe3cefda1b872e6e
#
_cell.length_a   1.000
_cell.length_b   1.000
_cell.length_c   1.000
_cell.angle_alpha   90.00
_cell.angle_beta   90.00
_cell.angle_gamma   90.00
#
_symmetry.space_group_name_H-M   'P 1'
#
loop_
_entity.id
_entity.type
_entity.pdbx_description
1 polymer ?
#
loop_
_entity_poly.entity_id
_entity_poly.type
_entity_poly.pdbx_seq_one_letter_code
_entity_poly.pdbx_strand_id
1 'polypeptide(L)'
;MNKKFLALLSAAAMMTTLMVGCGGNNDSQPSTGSTNEGSDAALTTVTPGTLTVSTNATFPPYEMTDDSGNVVGIDVDIANAIAEKLGLELEVIDMDFDASLLAVQNGKSDICMAGLSITPDRAAVMDFSTSYATGVQVVIVKEGSDVTMDNLGEQMIGTQRGTTGFLYASDTPENGGYGEDHVVAYDDGITATKALVNDQIDCVIIDKAPAQEYVKANPGLTILEGDWVNEDYSIGVAKGNTAMLEAVNGALEELIADGTVQSIIDTYITAG
;
A
#
# COMPACT_ATOMS: atom_id res chain seq x y z
N MET A 1 35.97 12.51 14.64
CA MET A 1 36.86 11.59 15.43
C MET A 1 36.50 10.15 15.03
N ASN A 2 37.43 9.51 14.33
CA ASN A 2 37.29 8.13 13.81
C ASN A 2 37.37 7.11 14.96
N LYS A 3 36.45 6.18 15.01
CA LYS A 3 36.67 4.90 15.72
C LYS A 3 36.30 3.73 14.83
N LYS A 4 37.33 3.10 14.27
CA LYS A 4 37.33 1.77 13.66
C LYS A 4 37.13 0.73 14.78
N PHE A 5 36.24 -0.24 14.61
CA PHE A 5 36.26 -1.47 15.38
C PHE A 5 36.51 -2.67 14.46
N LEU A 6 37.42 -3.45 14.94
CA LEU A 6 38.18 -4.54 14.33
C LEU A 6 37.35 -5.83 14.34
N ALA A 7 37.46 -6.59 13.24
CA ALA A 7 36.95 -7.93 13.09
C ALA A 7 37.72 -8.93 13.96
N LEU A 8 37.03 -9.91 14.54
CA LEU A 8 37.66 -11.14 15.03
C LEU A 8 36.94 -12.33 14.37
N LEU A 9 37.74 -13.01 13.52
CA LEU A 9 37.50 -14.38 13.06
C LEU A 9 37.84 -15.35 14.22
N SER A 10 37.00 -16.35 14.43
CA SER A 10 37.40 -17.59 15.08
C SER A 10 36.83 -18.79 14.33
N ALA A 11 37.74 -19.52 13.69
CA ALA A 11 37.51 -20.84 13.09
C ALA A 11 37.76 -21.93 14.17
N ALA A 12 36.95 -22.98 14.14
CA ALA A 12 37.28 -24.31 14.75
C ALA A 12 36.41 -25.38 14.05
N ALA A 13 37.00 -26.13 13.45
CA ALA A 13 37.46 -27.42 12.95
C ALA A 13 36.67 -28.63 13.49
N MET A 14 36.20 -29.42 12.49
CA MET A 14 36.12 -30.88 12.33
C MET A 14 36.02 -31.80 13.57
N MET A 15 35.03 -32.73 13.49
CA MET A 15 35.30 -34.16 13.73
C MET A 15 34.36 -35.06 12.96
N THR A 16 34.92 -35.87 12.06
CA THR A 16 34.36 -37.01 11.36
C THR A 16 34.33 -38.24 12.28
N THR A 17 33.25 -38.98 12.31
CA THR A 17 33.30 -40.40 12.70
C THR A 17 32.54 -41.24 11.67
N LEU A 18 33.34 -42.04 10.94
CA LEU A 18 32.90 -43.17 10.13
C LEU A 18 32.56 -44.34 11.06
N MET A 19 31.41 -44.98 10.88
CA MET A 19 31.22 -46.38 11.26
C MET A 19 30.64 -47.13 10.07
N VAL A 20 31.48 -48.06 9.60
CA VAL A 20 31.16 -49.11 8.65
C VAL A 20 30.49 -50.26 9.39
N GLY A 21 29.40 -50.77 8.89
CA GLY A 21 28.77 -52.02 9.32
C GLY A 21 28.16 -52.71 8.11
N CYS A 22 28.86 -53.72 7.61
CA CYS A 22 28.38 -54.67 6.60
C CYS A 22 27.43 -55.67 7.20
N GLY A 23 26.38 -56.06 6.41
CA GLY A 23 25.58 -57.25 6.69
C GLY A 23 24.40 -57.38 5.76
N GLY A 24 24.45 -58.32 4.87
CA GLY A 24 23.77 -58.50 3.63
C GLY A 24 22.36 -59.05 3.62
N ASN A 25 21.90 -59.16 2.40
CA ASN A 25 20.89 -59.99 1.70
C ASN A 25 19.46 -59.45 1.53
N ASN A 26 19.19 -59.24 0.24
CA ASN A 26 18.01 -59.60 -0.59
C ASN A 26 16.60 -59.40 0.00
N ASP A 27 15.81 -58.51 -0.58
CA ASP A 27 14.82 -58.85 -1.62
C ASP A 27 13.92 -57.63 -1.93
N SER A 28 13.62 -57.50 -3.22
CA SER A 28 12.40 -56.91 -3.78
C SER A 28 12.09 -55.45 -3.50
N GLN A 29 12.48 -54.60 -4.48
CA GLN A 29 11.97 -53.28 -4.71
C GLN A 29 10.44 -53.30 -5.02
N PRO A 30 9.72 -52.32 -4.50
CA PRO A 30 8.88 -51.50 -5.34
C PRO A 30 9.35 -50.05 -5.31
N SER A 31 9.58 -49.48 -6.49
CA SER A 31 9.79 -48.09 -6.73
C SER A 31 8.57 -47.32 -6.23
N THR A 32 8.68 -46.76 -5.04
CA THR A 32 7.80 -45.65 -4.66
C THR A 32 8.33 -44.40 -5.29
N GLY A 33 7.67 -43.98 -6.37
CA GLY A 33 7.81 -42.63 -6.89
C GLY A 33 7.57 -41.66 -5.75
N SER A 34 8.56 -40.82 -5.48
CA SER A 34 8.37 -39.62 -4.69
C SER A 34 7.45 -38.72 -5.49
N THR A 35 6.16 -38.89 -5.31
CA THR A 35 5.22 -37.81 -5.60
C THR A 35 5.57 -36.70 -4.63
N ASN A 36 6.16 -35.65 -5.14
CA ASN A 36 6.09 -34.33 -4.50
C ASN A 36 4.60 -34.01 -4.41
N GLU A 37 3.95 -34.44 -3.34
CA GLU A 37 2.70 -33.85 -2.90
C GLU A 37 3.09 -32.44 -2.43
N GLY A 38 3.09 -31.48 -3.37
CA GLY A 38 2.93 -30.09 -3.03
C GLY A 38 1.67 -30.03 -2.17
N SER A 39 1.84 -29.65 -0.94
CA SER A 39 0.76 -29.39 -0.02
C SER A 39 -0.09 -28.26 -0.61
N ASP A 40 -1.15 -28.60 -1.34
CA ASP A 40 -2.29 -27.71 -1.64
C ASP A 40 -3.06 -27.46 -0.34
N ALA A 41 -2.38 -26.94 0.68
CA ALA A 41 -3.08 -26.38 1.81
C ALA A 41 -3.74 -25.10 1.30
N ALA A 42 -5.06 -25.10 1.24
CA ALA A 42 -5.83 -23.90 0.87
C ALA A 42 -5.34 -22.69 1.68
N LEU A 43 -5.17 -21.55 1.01
CA LEU A 43 -4.76 -20.30 1.64
C LEU A 43 -5.75 -19.98 2.78
N THR A 44 -5.21 -19.71 3.97
CA THR A 44 -6.04 -19.37 5.12
C THR A 44 -6.39 -17.88 5.05
N THR A 45 -7.69 -17.59 4.97
CA THR A 45 -8.27 -16.25 4.98
C THR A 45 -9.08 -16.00 6.24
N VAL A 46 -9.34 -14.74 6.56
CA VAL A 46 -10.17 -14.30 7.71
C VAL A 46 -11.56 -14.91 7.62
N THR A 47 -12.17 -14.82 6.43
CA THR A 47 -13.41 -15.52 6.09
C THR A 47 -13.07 -16.67 5.13
N PRO A 48 -13.31 -17.95 5.48
CA PRO A 48 -12.94 -19.06 4.61
C PRO A 48 -13.51 -18.93 3.18
N GLY A 49 -12.63 -18.96 2.17
CA GLY A 49 -13.01 -18.87 0.77
C GLY A 49 -13.18 -17.44 0.25
N THR A 50 -12.93 -16.43 1.07
CA THR A 50 -13.09 -15.02 0.73
C THR A 50 -11.79 -14.27 0.98
N LEU A 51 -11.35 -13.43 0.04
CA LEU A 51 -10.31 -12.43 0.24
C LEU A 51 -10.97 -11.17 0.79
N THR A 52 -10.70 -10.86 2.06
CA THR A 52 -11.23 -9.65 2.70
C THR A 52 -10.23 -8.51 2.55
N VAL A 53 -10.68 -7.38 2.01
CA VAL A 53 -9.87 -6.20 1.71
C VAL A 53 -10.37 -5.01 2.52
N SER A 54 -9.54 -4.43 3.38
CA SER A 54 -9.81 -3.14 4.02
C SER A 54 -9.32 -1.99 3.14
N THR A 55 -10.17 -0.96 3.00
CA THR A 55 -9.89 0.23 2.18
C THR A 55 -10.51 1.48 2.80
N ASN A 56 -10.26 2.65 2.18
CA ASN A 56 -10.93 3.91 2.52
C ASN A 56 -11.51 4.54 1.24
N ALA A 57 -12.80 4.28 0.98
CA ALA A 57 -13.48 4.60 -0.27
C ALA A 57 -13.76 6.10 -0.48
N THR A 58 -12.78 6.94 -0.16
CA THR A 58 -12.79 8.40 -0.35
C THR A 58 -11.61 8.90 -1.19
N PHE A 59 -10.94 8.00 -1.93
CA PHE A 59 -9.71 8.28 -2.67
C PHE A 59 -9.84 7.94 -4.17
N PRO A 60 -10.75 8.64 -4.92
CA PRO A 60 -10.96 8.41 -6.33
C PRO A 60 -9.67 8.70 -7.15
N PRO A 61 -9.39 7.96 -8.22
CA PRO A 61 -10.15 6.82 -8.74
C PRO A 61 -9.69 5.46 -8.21
N TYR A 62 -8.84 5.41 -7.18
CA TYR A 62 -8.33 4.16 -6.61
C TYR A 62 -9.42 3.41 -5.83
N GLU A 63 -10.12 4.08 -4.90
CA GLU A 63 -11.26 3.56 -4.19
C GLU A 63 -12.28 4.67 -3.90
N MET A 64 -13.53 4.41 -4.28
CA MET A 64 -14.63 5.36 -4.13
C MET A 64 -15.95 4.62 -4.02
N THR A 65 -16.97 5.31 -3.52
CA THR A 65 -18.33 4.78 -3.50
C THR A 65 -19.09 5.25 -4.75
N ASP A 66 -19.67 4.31 -5.49
CA ASP A 66 -20.51 4.62 -6.65
C ASP A 66 -21.92 5.13 -6.22
N ASP A 67 -22.74 5.54 -7.20
CA ASP A 67 -24.11 6.03 -6.96
C ASP A 67 -25.04 4.96 -6.34
N SER A 68 -24.67 3.69 -6.39
CA SER A 68 -25.41 2.56 -5.83
C SER A 68 -24.95 2.20 -4.41
N GLY A 69 -23.87 2.82 -3.93
CA GLY A 69 -23.27 2.58 -2.63
C GLY A 69 -22.26 1.43 -2.63
N ASN A 70 -21.81 0.96 -3.80
CA ASN A 70 -20.74 -0.04 -3.88
C ASN A 70 -19.37 0.63 -3.85
N VAL A 71 -18.40 -0.03 -3.25
CA VAL A 71 -17.00 0.39 -3.35
C VAL A 71 -16.43 -0.09 -4.69
N VAL A 72 -15.88 0.84 -5.46
CA VAL A 72 -15.34 0.61 -6.80
C VAL A 72 -14.03 1.39 -6.98
N GLY A 73 -13.23 1.04 -7.98
CA GLY A 73 -12.00 1.76 -8.32
C GLY A 73 -10.85 0.83 -8.67
N ILE A 74 -9.68 1.40 -8.91
CA ILE A 74 -8.48 0.69 -9.35
C ILE A 74 -8.09 -0.40 -8.34
N ASP A 75 -8.04 -0.06 -7.05
CA ASP A 75 -7.65 -0.97 -5.98
C ASP A 75 -8.65 -2.13 -5.85
N VAL A 76 -9.94 -1.83 -5.98
CA VAL A 76 -11.01 -2.84 -5.94
C VAL A 76 -10.92 -3.81 -7.12
N ASP A 77 -10.70 -3.30 -8.33
CA ASP A 77 -10.60 -4.13 -9.53
C ASP A 77 -9.34 -4.99 -9.53
N ILE A 78 -8.19 -4.45 -9.04
CA ILE A 78 -6.97 -5.24 -8.85
C ILE A 78 -7.18 -6.29 -7.78
N ALA A 79 -7.81 -5.95 -6.64
CA ALA A 79 -8.14 -6.91 -5.58
C ALA A 79 -9.05 -8.03 -6.09
N ASN A 80 -10.05 -7.70 -6.94
CA ASN A 80 -10.91 -8.69 -7.55
C ASN A 80 -10.12 -9.64 -8.47
N ALA A 81 -9.24 -9.10 -9.31
CA ALA A 81 -8.39 -9.92 -10.18
C ALA A 81 -7.45 -10.85 -9.38
N ILE A 82 -6.91 -10.36 -8.24
CA ILE A 82 -6.12 -11.19 -7.31
C ILE A 82 -6.99 -12.29 -6.70
N ALA A 83 -8.19 -11.97 -6.20
CA ALA A 83 -9.11 -12.95 -5.63
C ALA A 83 -9.47 -14.05 -6.64
N GLU A 84 -9.80 -13.68 -7.88
CA GLU A 84 -10.06 -14.63 -8.97
C GLU A 84 -8.87 -15.57 -9.23
N LYS A 85 -7.65 -15.05 -9.29
CA LYS A 85 -6.41 -15.84 -9.44
C LYS A 85 -6.21 -16.82 -8.30
N LEU A 86 -6.59 -16.43 -7.07
CA LEU A 86 -6.48 -17.29 -5.88
C LEU A 86 -7.68 -18.22 -5.68
N GLY A 87 -8.72 -18.13 -6.53
CA GLY A 87 -9.94 -18.92 -6.41
C GLY A 87 -10.80 -18.53 -5.20
N LEU A 88 -10.75 -17.27 -4.79
CA LEU A 88 -11.47 -16.68 -3.66
C LEU A 88 -12.58 -15.74 -4.14
N GLU A 89 -13.62 -15.56 -3.32
CA GLU A 89 -14.55 -14.45 -3.46
C GLU A 89 -13.91 -13.16 -2.92
N LEU A 90 -14.33 -11.98 -3.39
CA LEU A 90 -13.86 -10.70 -2.88
C LEU A 90 -14.89 -10.12 -1.90
N GLU A 91 -14.43 -9.63 -0.73
CA GLU A 91 -15.18 -8.79 0.18
C GLU A 91 -14.40 -7.51 0.46
N VAL A 92 -14.97 -6.35 0.11
CA VAL A 92 -14.35 -5.03 0.37
C VAL A 92 -15.02 -4.40 1.56
N ILE A 93 -14.21 -3.95 2.54
CA ILE A 93 -14.65 -3.35 3.79
C ILE A 93 -14.16 -1.91 3.83
N ASP A 94 -15.08 -0.96 3.63
CA ASP A 94 -14.80 0.48 3.71
C ASP A 94 -14.75 0.96 5.15
N MET A 95 -13.72 1.73 5.47
CA MET A 95 -13.49 2.35 6.79
C MET A 95 -12.50 3.51 6.67
N ASP A 96 -12.30 4.25 7.78
CA ASP A 96 -11.26 5.30 7.83
C ASP A 96 -9.88 4.73 7.49
N PHE A 97 -9.01 5.56 6.89
CA PHE A 97 -7.69 5.13 6.42
C PHE A 97 -6.86 4.45 7.51
N ASP A 98 -6.69 5.07 8.68
CA ASP A 98 -5.96 4.47 9.80
C ASP A 98 -6.60 3.16 10.29
N ALA A 99 -7.93 3.08 10.25
CA ALA A 99 -8.66 1.87 10.62
C ALA A 99 -8.41 0.74 9.62
N SER A 100 -8.26 1.04 8.32
CA SER A 100 -7.98 0.04 7.28
C SER A 100 -6.62 -0.63 7.49
N LEU A 101 -5.60 0.15 7.88
CA LEU A 101 -4.28 -0.39 8.24
C LEU A 101 -4.34 -1.24 9.52
N LEU A 102 -5.10 -0.79 10.51
CA LEU A 102 -5.29 -1.53 11.76
C LEU A 102 -6.09 -2.81 11.57
N ALA A 103 -7.01 -2.84 10.61
CA ALA A 103 -7.81 -4.03 10.31
C ALA A 103 -6.92 -5.19 9.88
N VAL A 104 -6.01 -4.98 8.93
CA VAL A 104 -5.08 -6.03 8.48
C VAL A 104 -4.08 -6.42 9.58
N GLN A 105 -3.54 -5.45 10.35
CA GLN A 105 -2.63 -5.73 11.46
C GLN A 105 -3.27 -6.62 12.54
N ASN A 106 -4.56 -6.46 12.77
CA ASN A 106 -5.32 -7.20 13.79
C ASN A 106 -6.06 -8.43 13.22
N GLY A 107 -5.81 -8.82 11.97
CA GLY A 107 -6.45 -9.98 11.34
C GLY A 107 -7.96 -9.83 11.18
N LYS A 108 -8.44 -8.62 10.91
CA LYS A 108 -9.83 -8.30 10.59
C LYS A 108 -10.10 -8.23 9.09
N SER A 109 -9.04 -8.03 8.30
CA SER A 109 -8.99 -8.21 6.86
C SER A 109 -7.73 -8.98 6.49
N ASP A 110 -7.72 -9.61 5.34
CA ASP A 110 -6.59 -10.37 4.82
C ASP A 110 -5.52 -9.45 4.28
N ILE A 111 -5.96 -8.42 3.54
CA ILE A 111 -5.09 -7.41 2.93
C ILE A 111 -5.67 -6.02 3.12
N CYS A 112 -4.82 -4.99 2.94
CA CYS A 112 -5.20 -3.58 2.85
C CYS A 112 -4.77 -3.02 1.50
N MET A 113 -5.71 -2.41 0.77
CA MET A 113 -5.47 -1.63 -0.44
C MET A 113 -6.19 -0.29 -0.30
N ALA A 114 -5.42 0.80 -0.31
CA ALA A 114 -5.92 2.16 -0.05
C ALA A 114 -4.93 3.20 -0.57
N GLY A 115 -4.42 3.04 -1.82
CA GLY A 115 -3.32 3.87 -2.33
C GLY A 115 -2.13 3.87 -1.38
N LEU A 116 -1.76 2.69 -0.85
CA LEU A 116 -0.92 2.56 0.34
C LEU A 116 0.57 2.56 0.02
N SER A 117 1.28 3.63 0.43
CA SER A 117 2.74 3.73 0.32
C SER A 117 3.45 3.04 1.46
N ILE A 118 4.64 2.49 1.19
CA ILE A 118 5.51 1.88 2.20
C ILE A 118 6.24 2.99 2.95
N THR A 119 6.14 2.98 4.28
CA THR A 119 6.98 3.81 5.17
C THR A 119 7.71 2.93 6.17
N PRO A 120 8.83 3.40 6.77
CA PRO A 120 9.54 2.63 7.79
C PRO A 120 8.64 2.19 8.95
N ASP A 121 7.76 3.06 9.42
CA ASP A 121 6.85 2.79 10.53
C ASP A 121 5.80 1.74 10.15
N ARG A 122 5.22 1.84 8.95
CA ARG A 122 4.29 0.84 8.44
C ARG A 122 4.98 -0.51 8.23
N ALA A 123 6.20 -0.51 7.66
CA ALA A 123 6.98 -1.73 7.44
C ALA A 123 7.42 -2.42 8.74
N ALA A 124 7.46 -1.70 9.87
CA ALA A 124 7.70 -2.31 11.18
C ALA A 124 6.55 -3.19 11.65
N VAL A 125 5.31 -2.91 11.26
CA VAL A 125 4.09 -3.56 11.76
C VAL A 125 3.28 -4.31 10.69
N MET A 126 3.64 -4.16 9.42
CA MET A 126 3.01 -4.82 8.26
C MET A 126 4.08 -5.34 7.30
N ASP A 127 3.72 -6.30 6.46
CA ASP A 127 4.49 -6.67 5.28
C ASP A 127 3.78 -6.13 4.03
N PHE A 128 4.54 -5.94 2.94
CA PHE A 128 4.03 -5.30 1.73
C PHE A 128 4.33 -6.13 0.50
N SER A 129 3.40 -6.12 -0.45
CA SER A 129 3.62 -6.69 -1.78
C SER A 129 4.64 -5.87 -2.58
N THR A 130 5.00 -6.39 -3.76
CA THR A 130 5.57 -5.57 -4.83
C THR A 130 4.60 -4.43 -5.18
N SER A 131 5.15 -3.31 -5.69
CA SER A 131 4.34 -2.16 -6.10
C SER A 131 3.46 -2.50 -7.31
N TYR A 132 2.21 -2.00 -7.33
CA TYR A 132 1.28 -2.13 -8.45
C TYR A 132 1.00 -0.82 -9.18
N ALA A 133 1.26 0.32 -8.53
CA ALA A 133 1.06 1.65 -9.11
C ALA A 133 2.03 2.67 -8.49
N THR A 134 2.14 3.83 -9.12
CA THR A 134 2.90 4.98 -8.60
C THR A 134 1.94 6.12 -8.28
N GLY A 135 2.12 6.72 -7.11
CA GLY A 135 1.47 7.95 -6.69
C GLY A 135 2.40 9.16 -6.81
N VAL A 136 1.83 10.31 -7.03
CA VAL A 136 2.53 11.60 -7.04
C VAL A 136 1.73 12.57 -6.21
N GLN A 137 2.29 13.04 -5.11
CA GLN A 137 1.62 14.05 -4.30
C GLN A 137 1.79 15.44 -4.88
N VAL A 138 0.70 16.19 -4.87
CA VAL A 138 0.57 17.54 -5.42
C VAL A 138 -0.13 18.47 -4.42
N VAL A 139 -0.18 19.75 -4.76
CA VAL A 139 -0.82 20.77 -3.93
C VAL A 139 -2.03 21.34 -4.65
N ILE A 140 -3.21 21.22 -4.04
CA ILE A 140 -4.45 21.87 -4.49
C ILE A 140 -4.52 23.26 -3.83
N VAL A 141 -4.84 24.28 -4.60
CA VAL A 141 -5.04 25.65 -4.16
C VAL A 141 -6.28 26.25 -4.80
N LYS A 142 -6.75 27.40 -4.30
CA LYS A 142 -7.73 28.24 -5.02
C LYS A 142 -7.09 28.91 -6.23
N GLU A 143 -7.82 29.01 -7.32
CA GLU A 143 -7.39 29.80 -8.50
C GLU A 143 -7.08 31.24 -8.09
N GLY A 144 -5.89 31.72 -8.48
CA GLY A 144 -5.45 33.08 -8.17
C GLY A 144 -4.97 33.31 -6.73
N SER A 145 -4.78 32.24 -5.94
CA SER A 145 -4.11 32.36 -4.64
C SER A 145 -2.61 32.65 -4.81
N ASP A 146 -2.00 33.25 -3.78
CA ASP A 146 -0.56 33.53 -3.74
C ASP A 146 0.27 32.33 -3.22
N VAL A 147 -0.35 31.16 -3.01
CA VAL A 147 0.31 29.94 -2.57
C VAL A 147 1.17 29.38 -3.70
N THR A 148 2.40 29.04 -3.38
CA THR A 148 3.39 28.45 -4.29
C THR A 148 4.13 27.33 -3.59
N MET A 149 4.82 26.47 -4.33
CA MET A 149 5.65 25.41 -3.74
C MET A 149 6.73 25.97 -2.78
N ASP A 150 7.22 27.19 -3.03
CA ASP A 150 8.30 27.80 -2.25
C ASP A 150 7.81 28.37 -0.90
N ASN A 151 6.50 28.71 -0.78
CA ASN A 151 5.96 29.35 0.44
C ASN A 151 5.00 28.44 1.23
N LEU A 152 4.98 27.15 0.98
CA LEU A 152 4.11 26.20 1.70
C LEU A 152 4.31 26.23 3.22
N GLY A 153 5.53 26.47 3.69
CA GLY A 153 5.82 26.58 5.12
C GLY A 153 5.21 27.82 5.81
N GLU A 154 4.60 28.72 5.07
CA GLU A 154 3.89 29.92 5.58
C GLU A 154 2.37 29.72 5.54
N GLN A 155 1.89 28.55 5.03
CA GLN A 155 0.49 28.28 4.76
C GLN A 155 -0.12 27.32 5.80
N MET A 156 -1.44 27.36 5.92
CA MET A 156 -2.20 26.30 6.59
C MET A 156 -2.53 25.19 5.60
N ILE A 157 -1.92 24.04 5.79
CA ILE A 157 -1.96 22.91 4.89
C ILE A 157 -2.99 21.90 5.40
N GLY A 158 -3.96 21.50 4.57
CA GLY A 158 -4.85 20.37 4.85
C GLY A 158 -4.29 19.08 4.28
N THR A 159 -4.38 18.02 5.05
CA THR A 159 -4.01 16.66 4.63
C THR A 159 -4.98 15.65 5.22
N GLN A 160 -5.01 14.44 4.68
CA GLN A 160 -5.72 13.34 5.33
C GLN A 160 -4.85 12.74 6.44
N ARG A 161 -5.43 12.50 7.60
CA ARG A 161 -4.80 11.89 8.78
C ARG A 161 -4.14 10.55 8.43
N GLY A 162 -2.94 10.33 8.97
CA GLY A 162 -2.21 9.06 8.85
C GLY A 162 -1.60 8.77 7.48
N THR A 163 -1.89 9.58 6.45
CA THR A 163 -1.27 9.46 5.12
C THR A 163 0.16 9.97 5.11
N THR A 164 0.92 9.62 4.07
CA THR A 164 2.28 10.15 3.84
C THR A 164 2.27 11.67 3.66
N GLY A 165 1.23 12.23 3.02
CA GLY A 165 1.05 13.68 2.91
C GLY A 165 0.98 14.36 4.28
N PHE A 166 0.26 13.77 5.24
CA PHE A 166 0.25 14.24 6.62
C PHE A 166 1.61 14.07 7.29
N LEU A 167 2.19 12.87 7.24
CA LEU A 167 3.45 12.55 7.92
C LEU A 167 4.60 13.44 7.47
N TYR A 168 4.73 13.66 6.15
CA TYR A 168 5.83 14.47 5.61
C TYR A 168 5.59 15.97 5.81
N ALA A 169 4.36 16.47 5.62
CA ALA A 169 4.07 17.87 5.80
C ALA A 169 4.19 18.30 7.27
N SER A 170 3.74 17.48 8.23
CA SER A 170 3.77 17.78 9.66
C SER A 170 5.14 17.56 10.32
N ASP A 171 6.08 16.90 9.64
CA ASP A 171 7.44 16.73 10.17
C ASP A 171 8.15 18.07 10.34
N THR A 172 9.24 18.06 11.08
CA THR A 172 10.00 19.29 11.38
C THR A 172 10.65 19.86 10.12
N PRO A 173 10.91 21.18 10.07
CA PRO A 173 11.62 21.81 8.95
C PRO A 173 13.03 21.23 8.72
N GLU A 174 13.69 20.72 9.77
CA GLU A 174 15.00 20.07 9.66
C GLU A 174 14.92 18.75 8.85
N ASN A 175 13.76 18.10 8.85
CA ASN A 175 13.49 16.89 8.11
C ASN A 175 12.81 17.17 6.75
N GLY A 176 12.54 18.44 6.43
CA GLY A 176 11.91 18.87 5.17
C GLY A 176 10.39 19.04 5.25
N GLY A 177 9.78 18.87 6.43
CA GLY A 177 8.38 19.19 6.68
C GLY A 177 8.15 20.68 6.98
N TYR A 178 6.93 21.02 7.36
CA TYR A 178 6.51 22.40 7.67
C TYR A 178 6.17 22.58 9.16
N GLY A 179 6.10 21.49 9.92
CA GLY A 179 5.74 21.47 11.34
C GLY A 179 4.24 21.25 11.58
N GLU A 180 3.92 20.62 12.71
CA GLU A 180 2.53 20.28 13.08
C GLU A 180 1.61 21.50 13.16
N ASP A 181 2.14 22.68 13.56
CA ASP A 181 1.35 23.91 13.69
C ASP A 181 0.85 24.45 12.33
N HIS A 182 1.44 24.02 11.22
CA HIS A 182 1.07 24.39 9.85
C HIS A 182 0.17 23.36 9.16
N VAL A 183 -0.13 22.21 9.80
CA VAL A 183 -0.84 21.12 9.17
C VAL A 183 -2.11 20.76 9.92
N VAL A 184 -3.23 20.77 9.22
CA VAL A 184 -4.55 20.34 9.72
C VAL A 184 -4.86 18.96 9.16
N ALA A 185 -4.97 17.97 10.04
CA ALA A 185 -5.34 16.60 9.67
C ALA A 185 -6.86 16.44 9.60
N TYR A 186 -7.38 16.06 8.45
CA TYR A 186 -8.78 15.72 8.21
C TYR A 186 -8.98 14.20 8.15
N ASP A 187 -10.21 13.75 8.28
CA ASP A 187 -10.53 12.33 8.21
C ASP A 187 -10.41 11.78 6.78
N ASP A 188 -10.65 12.66 5.78
CA ASP A 188 -10.52 12.32 4.36
C ASP A 188 -10.13 13.55 3.51
N GLY A 189 -9.69 13.30 2.27
CA GLY A 189 -9.29 14.34 1.33
C GLY A 189 -10.46 15.19 0.82
N ILE A 190 -11.68 14.67 0.81
CA ILE A 190 -12.90 15.39 0.44
C ILE A 190 -13.18 16.48 1.48
N THR A 191 -13.06 16.13 2.77
CA THR A 191 -13.24 17.07 3.88
C THR A 191 -12.15 18.14 3.90
N ALA A 192 -10.89 17.77 3.66
CA ALA A 192 -9.78 18.72 3.49
C ALA A 192 -10.06 19.70 2.33
N THR A 193 -10.52 19.18 1.19
CA THR A 193 -10.85 20.03 0.01
C THR A 193 -12.02 20.97 0.31
N LYS A 194 -13.05 20.53 1.04
CA LYS A 194 -14.14 21.41 1.48
C LYS A 194 -13.65 22.50 2.43
N ALA A 195 -12.70 22.21 3.31
CA ALA A 195 -12.07 23.22 4.18
C ALA A 195 -11.34 24.29 3.37
N LEU A 196 -10.62 23.89 2.31
CA LEU A 196 -9.99 24.82 1.37
C LEU A 196 -11.02 25.71 0.65
N VAL A 197 -12.11 25.13 0.13
CA VAL A 197 -13.21 25.87 -0.51
C VAL A 197 -13.78 26.93 0.46
N ASN A 198 -13.88 26.62 1.75
CA ASN A 198 -14.46 27.46 2.80
C ASN A 198 -13.43 28.40 3.49
N ASP A 199 -12.25 28.61 2.94
CA ASP A 199 -11.19 29.49 3.50
C ASP A 199 -10.75 29.13 4.94
N GLN A 200 -10.80 27.85 5.29
CA GLN A 200 -10.35 27.36 6.60
C GLN A 200 -8.86 26.95 6.58
N ILE A 201 -8.33 26.67 5.41
CA ILE A 201 -6.94 26.35 5.10
C ILE A 201 -6.55 27.00 3.76
N ASP A 202 -5.26 27.06 3.46
CA ASP A 202 -4.73 27.74 2.28
C ASP A 202 -4.47 26.79 1.11
N CYS A 203 -4.16 25.53 1.41
CA CYS A 203 -3.94 24.48 0.40
C CYS A 203 -4.20 23.07 0.94
N VAL A 204 -4.26 22.09 0.03
CA VAL A 204 -4.36 20.66 0.36
C VAL A 204 -3.23 19.90 -0.31
N ILE A 205 -2.52 19.06 0.43
CA ILE A 205 -1.54 18.10 -0.11
C ILE A 205 -2.23 16.74 -0.19
N ILE A 206 -2.24 16.17 -1.39
CA ILE A 206 -2.83 14.87 -1.69
C ILE A 206 -2.28 14.35 -3.03
N ASP A 207 -2.49 13.06 -3.32
CA ASP A 207 -2.07 12.47 -4.58
C ASP A 207 -2.78 13.05 -5.79
N LYS A 208 -2.07 13.09 -6.93
CA LYS A 208 -2.47 13.78 -8.15
C LYS A 208 -3.78 13.28 -8.74
N ALA A 209 -3.97 11.95 -8.75
CA ALA A 209 -5.19 11.39 -9.34
C ALA A 209 -6.45 11.79 -8.54
N PRO A 210 -6.54 11.62 -7.20
CA PRO A 210 -7.65 12.17 -6.42
C PRO A 210 -7.69 13.70 -6.46
N ALA A 211 -6.57 14.41 -6.47
CA ALA A 211 -6.56 15.86 -6.63
C ALA A 211 -7.28 16.33 -7.90
N GLN A 212 -7.07 15.65 -9.03
CA GLN A 212 -7.73 15.95 -10.29
C GLN A 212 -9.26 15.77 -10.20
N GLU A 213 -9.73 14.70 -9.56
CA GLU A 213 -11.16 14.47 -9.34
C GLU A 213 -11.76 15.52 -8.39
N TYR A 214 -11.05 15.91 -7.34
CA TYR A 214 -11.53 16.94 -6.42
C TYR A 214 -11.57 18.33 -7.06
N VAL A 215 -10.58 18.71 -7.85
CA VAL A 215 -10.58 19.98 -8.60
C VAL A 215 -11.71 20.01 -9.63
N LYS A 216 -11.92 18.91 -10.35
CA LYS A 216 -13.02 18.78 -11.31
C LYS A 216 -14.40 18.94 -10.64
N ALA A 217 -14.56 18.41 -9.42
CA ALA A 217 -15.80 18.51 -8.65
C ALA A 217 -15.99 19.88 -7.97
N ASN A 218 -14.94 20.70 -7.83
CA ASN A 218 -14.95 21.98 -7.11
C ASN A 218 -14.37 23.10 -7.98
N PRO A 219 -15.19 23.73 -8.87
CA PRO A 219 -14.74 24.86 -9.70
C PRO A 219 -14.14 26.00 -8.88
N GLY A 220 -13.03 26.56 -9.33
CA GLY A 220 -12.25 27.59 -8.62
C GLY A 220 -11.09 27.03 -7.83
N LEU A 221 -10.88 25.70 -7.85
CA LEU A 221 -9.64 25.06 -7.39
C LEU A 221 -8.74 24.72 -8.59
N THR A 222 -7.45 24.65 -8.32
CA THR A 222 -6.42 24.23 -9.27
C THR A 222 -5.31 23.47 -8.57
N ILE A 223 -4.51 22.73 -9.34
CA ILE A 223 -3.31 22.04 -8.83
C ILE A 223 -2.11 22.89 -9.21
N LEU A 224 -1.21 23.14 -8.26
CA LEU A 224 0.06 23.81 -8.53
C LEU A 224 0.92 22.99 -9.49
N GLU A 225 1.69 23.67 -10.32
CA GLU A 225 2.69 23.02 -11.18
C GLU A 225 3.82 22.44 -10.33
N GLY A 226 4.21 21.20 -10.67
CA GLY A 226 5.27 20.45 -10.00
C GLY A 226 4.73 19.33 -9.10
N ASP A 227 5.60 18.34 -8.92
CA ASP A 227 5.34 17.20 -8.04
C ASP A 227 5.97 17.48 -6.67
N TRP A 228 5.21 17.23 -5.59
CA TRP A 228 5.73 17.43 -4.25
C TRP A 228 6.52 16.20 -3.77
N VAL A 229 5.93 15.00 -3.87
CA VAL A 229 6.56 13.72 -3.53
C VAL A 229 6.12 12.63 -4.51
N ASN A 230 7.03 11.73 -4.89
CA ASN A 230 6.72 10.54 -5.66
C ASN A 230 6.70 9.31 -4.74
N GLU A 231 5.72 8.46 -4.89
CA GLU A 231 5.49 7.28 -4.07
C GLU A 231 5.09 6.07 -4.90
N ASP A 232 5.30 4.88 -4.33
CA ASP A 232 4.85 3.62 -4.91
C ASP A 232 3.74 3.02 -4.03
N TYR A 233 2.65 2.55 -4.64
CA TYR A 233 1.56 1.87 -3.94
C TYR A 233 1.76 0.37 -3.91
N SER A 234 1.55 -0.21 -2.74
CA SER A 234 1.71 -1.63 -2.46
C SER A 234 0.55 -2.14 -1.59
N ILE A 235 0.33 -3.44 -1.64
CA ILE A 235 -0.71 -4.10 -0.85
C ILE A 235 -0.16 -4.43 0.53
N GLY A 236 -0.85 -3.99 1.59
CA GLY A 236 -0.49 -4.30 2.97
C GLY A 236 -1.01 -5.67 3.40
N VAL A 237 -0.17 -6.44 4.07
CA VAL A 237 -0.47 -7.75 4.65
C VAL A 237 -0.07 -7.77 6.12
N ALA A 238 -0.76 -8.55 6.95
CA ALA A 238 -0.40 -8.69 8.36
C ALA A 238 1.06 -9.15 8.53
N LYS A 239 1.78 -8.51 9.47
CA LYS A 239 3.20 -8.80 9.71
C LYS A 239 3.44 -10.28 9.98
N GLY A 240 4.33 -10.89 9.19
CA GLY A 240 4.70 -12.30 9.30
C GLY A 240 3.71 -13.28 8.66
N ASN A 241 2.65 -12.82 8.01
CA ASN A 241 1.76 -13.68 7.21
C ASN A 241 2.38 -13.94 5.83
N THR A 242 3.46 -14.71 5.78
CA THR A 242 4.23 -15.00 4.57
C THR A 242 3.41 -15.75 3.52
N ALA A 243 2.50 -16.63 3.93
CA ALA A 243 1.66 -17.38 3.00
C ALA A 243 0.72 -16.45 2.21
N MET A 244 0.08 -15.49 2.88
CA MET A 244 -0.76 -14.49 2.22
C MET A 244 0.08 -13.58 1.33
N LEU A 245 1.23 -13.11 1.81
CA LEU A 245 2.12 -12.25 1.03
C LEU A 245 2.62 -12.94 -0.25
N GLU A 246 3.05 -14.20 -0.16
CA GLU A 246 3.50 -14.98 -1.31
C GLU A 246 2.37 -15.23 -2.31
N ALA A 247 1.17 -15.54 -1.82
CA ALA A 247 0.00 -15.73 -2.68
C ALA A 247 -0.40 -14.45 -3.41
N VAL A 248 -0.47 -13.33 -2.69
CA VAL A 248 -0.78 -12.01 -3.26
C VAL A 248 0.28 -11.58 -4.26
N ASN A 249 1.58 -11.71 -3.93
CA ASN A 249 2.66 -11.36 -4.85
C ASN A 249 2.64 -12.23 -6.11
N GLY A 250 2.45 -13.55 -5.98
CA GLY A 250 2.37 -14.44 -7.13
C GLY A 250 1.24 -14.06 -8.08
N ALA A 251 0.04 -13.79 -7.55
CA ALA A 251 -1.10 -13.34 -8.35
C ALA A 251 -0.83 -11.96 -8.98
N LEU A 252 -0.30 -11.01 -8.20
CA LEU A 252 -0.03 -9.65 -8.67
C LEU A 252 1.04 -9.62 -9.76
N GLU A 253 2.13 -10.36 -9.62
CA GLU A 253 3.20 -10.46 -10.62
C GLU A 253 2.68 -11.01 -11.95
N GLU A 254 1.79 -12.01 -11.92
CA GLU A 254 1.14 -12.52 -13.13
C GLU A 254 0.25 -11.45 -13.78
N LEU A 255 -0.55 -10.72 -13.00
CA LEU A 255 -1.44 -9.66 -13.48
C LEU A 255 -0.68 -8.44 -14.03
N ILE A 256 0.49 -8.15 -13.48
CA ILE A 256 1.40 -7.14 -14.03
C ILE A 256 1.99 -7.62 -15.34
N ALA A 257 2.48 -8.85 -15.38
CA ALA A 257 3.15 -9.43 -16.56
C ALA A 257 2.22 -9.60 -17.75
N ASP A 258 0.95 -9.94 -17.55
CA ASP A 258 -0.05 -10.07 -18.62
C ASP A 258 -0.72 -8.75 -19.01
N GLY A 259 -0.41 -7.65 -18.31
CA GLY A 259 -0.91 -6.29 -18.58
C GLY A 259 -2.29 -5.99 -17.97
N THR A 260 -2.85 -6.89 -17.17
CA THR A 260 -4.17 -6.68 -16.53
C THR A 260 -4.16 -5.48 -15.60
N VAL A 261 -3.13 -5.34 -14.73
CA VAL A 261 -3.00 -4.19 -13.83
C VAL A 261 -2.97 -2.88 -14.60
N GLN A 262 -2.17 -2.78 -15.67
CA GLN A 262 -2.10 -1.57 -16.48
C GLN A 262 -3.44 -1.27 -17.17
N SER A 263 -4.12 -2.30 -17.68
CA SER A 263 -5.44 -2.15 -18.31
C SER A 263 -6.51 -1.63 -17.34
N ILE A 264 -6.46 -2.09 -16.08
CA ILE A 264 -7.33 -1.58 -15.02
C ILE A 264 -7.03 -0.09 -14.78
N ILE A 265 -5.76 0.26 -14.56
CA ILE A 265 -5.35 1.67 -14.33
C ILE A 265 -5.80 2.56 -15.50
N ASP A 266 -5.57 2.15 -16.73
CA ASP A 266 -5.93 2.92 -17.95
C ASP A 266 -7.45 3.11 -18.10
N THR A 267 -8.27 2.28 -17.47
CA THR A 267 -9.73 2.43 -17.46
C THR A 267 -10.17 3.65 -16.65
N TYR A 268 -9.46 3.93 -15.57
CA TYR A 268 -9.79 5.02 -14.63
C TYR A 268 -8.94 6.28 -14.86
N ILE A 269 -7.66 6.11 -15.17
CA ILE A 269 -6.71 7.21 -15.39
C ILE A 269 -6.33 7.24 -16.86
N THR A 270 -7.01 8.09 -17.64
CA THR A 270 -6.61 8.34 -19.03
C THR A 270 -5.35 9.19 -19.04
N ALA A 271 -4.32 8.74 -19.77
CA ALA A 271 -3.13 9.54 -20.00
C ALA A 271 -3.55 10.86 -20.67
N GLY A 272 -3.39 12.00 -19.93
CA GLY A 272 -3.68 13.35 -20.37
C GLY A 272 -2.62 13.89 -21.34
#